data_4b98be4a20cf2d5ca62523682dd4868f
#
_entry.id   4b98be4a20cf2d5ca62523682dd4868f
#
_cell.length_a   1.000
_cell.length_b   1.000
_cell.length_c   1.000
_cell.angle_alpha   90.00
_cell.angle_beta   90.00
_cell.angle_gamma   90.00
#
_symmetry.space_group_name_H-M   'P 1'
#
loop_
_entity.id
_entity.type
_entity.pdbx_description
1 polymer ?
#
loop_
_entity_poly.entity_id
_entity_poly.type
_entity_poly.pdbx_seq_one_letter_code
_entity_poly.pdbx_strand_id
1 'polypeptide(L)'
;GVFGMSHGGYATMRLVTFPGEVNGNKASFKFGFGIETAGFCDIIYQHMHSNIPDWTALEAGDPVKDAARLIDRSPLYHAEKLTGPLLLLHGNHDNRVDIEGSRLLDRKLTHLNLPHRYVEFEGLGHGIKGVDNNRKFYYECFRFLDEIESGK
;
A
#
# COMPACT_ATOMS: atom_id res chain seq x y z
N GLY A 1 0.11 -12.21 -8.84
CA GLY A 1 0.19 -11.18 -7.81
C GLY A 1 1.09 -10.02 -8.20
N VAL A 2 1.07 -9.00 -7.38
CA VAL A 2 1.97 -7.84 -7.51
C VAL A 2 2.64 -7.56 -6.17
N PHE A 3 3.93 -7.22 -6.21
CA PHE A 3 4.75 -6.94 -5.03
C PHE A 3 5.52 -5.64 -5.23
N GLY A 4 5.61 -4.82 -4.18
CA GLY A 4 6.41 -3.61 -4.21
C GLY A 4 6.67 -2.99 -2.85
N MET A 5 7.70 -2.15 -2.80
CA MET A 5 8.13 -1.44 -1.60
C MET A 5 8.15 0.07 -1.86
N SER A 6 7.84 0.88 -0.84
CA SER A 6 7.86 2.35 -0.90
C SER A 6 6.96 2.87 -2.03
N HIS A 7 7.47 3.60 -3.02
CA HIS A 7 6.72 3.97 -4.22
C HIS A 7 6.17 2.73 -4.97
N GLY A 8 6.92 1.61 -4.99
CA GLY A 8 6.43 0.32 -5.50
C GLY A 8 5.29 -0.26 -4.64
N GLY A 9 5.28 -0.01 -3.33
CA GLY A 9 4.17 -0.35 -2.44
C GLY A 9 2.91 0.46 -2.79
N TYR A 10 3.06 1.77 -3.01
CA TYR A 10 1.98 2.59 -3.56
C TYR A 10 1.46 2.03 -4.89
N ALA A 11 2.36 1.72 -5.83
CA ALA A 11 1.98 1.15 -7.12
C ALA A 11 1.25 -0.20 -6.97
N THR A 12 1.69 -1.05 -6.03
CA THR A 12 1.02 -2.31 -5.68
C THR A 12 -0.43 -2.06 -5.23
N MET A 13 -0.61 -1.19 -4.24
CA MET A 13 -1.95 -0.85 -3.75
C MET A 13 -2.82 -0.23 -4.85
N ARG A 14 -2.24 0.64 -5.68
CA ARG A 14 -2.94 1.26 -6.82
C ARG A 14 -3.42 0.20 -7.82
N LEU A 15 -2.58 -0.76 -8.17
CA LEU A 15 -2.90 -1.81 -9.16
C LEU A 15 -3.99 -2.76 -8.68
N VAL A 16 -4.09 -3.02 -7.37
CA VAL A 16 -5.15 -3.88 -6.82
C VAL A 16 -6.44 -3.14 -6.47
N THR A 17 -6.42 -1.82 -6.38
CA THR A 17 -7.61 -0.99 -6.08
C THR A 17 -8.15 -0.21 -7.30
N PHE A 18 -7.47 -0.28 -8.43
CA PHE A 18 -7.90 0.32 -9.71
C PHE A 18 -8.04 -0.74 -10.79
N PRO A 19 -8.94 -1.70 -10.61
CA PRO A 19 -9.18 -2.67 -11.64
C PRO A 19 -9.99 -2.02 -12.76
N GLY A 20 -9.40 -1.87 -13.88
CA GLY A 20 -10.24 -1.90 -15.03
C GLY A 20 -10.29 -0.74 -15.97
N GLU A 21 -10.01 0.50 -15.63
CA GLU A 21 -10.09 1.57 -16.65
C GLU A 21 -9.03 2.65 -16.42
N VAL A 22 -8.19 2.88 -17.42
CA VAL A 22 -7.26 4.00 -17.47
C VAL A 22 -7.43 4.74 -18.79
N ASN A 23 -7.76 6.03 -18.72
CA ASN A 23 -7.98 6.89 -19.90
C ASN A 23 -9.05 6.32 -20.88
N GLY A 24 -10.16 5.77 -20.36
CA GLY A 24 -11.22 5.18 -21.19
C GLY A 24 -10.89 3.78 -21.72
N ASN A 25 -9.71 3.25 -21.46
CA ASN A 25 -9.34 1.89 -21.85
C ASN A 25 -9.58 0.91 -20.69
N LYS A 26 -10.40 -0.10 -20.94
CA LYS A 26 -10.65 -1.17 -19.96
C LYS A 26 -9.46 -2.10 -19.91
N ALA A 27 -8.89 -2.29 -18.72
CA ALA A 27 -7.90 -3.33 -18.50
C ALA A 27 -8.61 -4.70 -18.49
N SER A 28 -8.12 -5.62 -19.29
CA SER A 28 -8.60 -7.02 -19.28
C SER A 28 -8.00 -7.85 -18.15
N PHE A 29 -7.05 -7.31 -17.40
CA PHE A 29 -6.28 -8.00 -16.39
C PHE A 29 -6.54 -7.41 -14.99
N LYS A 30 -6.69 -8.31 -13.98
CA LYS A 30 -6.76 -7.97 -12.57
C LYS A 30 -5.70 -8.75 -11.81
N PHE A 31 -4.99 -8.07 -10.90
CA PHE A 31 -4.10 -8.76 -9.97
C PHE A 31 -4.93 -9.54 -8.94
N GLY A 32 -4.60 -10.81 -8.73
CA GLY A 32 -5.29 -11.67 -7.78
C GLY A 32 -4.89 -11.45 -6.33
N PHE A 33 -3.75 -10.80 -6.06
CA PHE A 33 -3.29 -10.37 -4.73
C PHE A 33 -2.21 -9.30 -4.84
N GLY A 34 -1.99 -8.58 -3.73
CA GLY A 34 -0.91 -7.63 -3.55
C GLY A 34 -0.10 -7.90 -2.30
N ILE A 35 1.22 -7.67 -2.36
CA ILE A 35 2.11 -7.60 -1.19
C ILE A 35 2.81 -6.25 -1.25
N GLU A 36 2.50 -5.37 -0.32
CA GLU A 36 3.12 -4.06 -0.24
C GLU A 36 3.99 -3.92 1.02
N THR A 37 5.06 -3.17 0.93
CA THR A 37 5.93 -2.86 2.05
C THR A 37 6.24 -1.36 2.08
N ALA A 38 5.94 -0.72 3.21
CA ALA A 38 6.23 0.69 3.47
C ALA A 38 5.75 1.64 2.33
N GLY A 39 4.60 1.31 1.73
CA GLY A 39 3.95 2.12 0.70
C GLY A 39 3.02 3.16 1.31
N PHE A 40 2.76 4.22 0.58
CA PHE A 40 1.78 5.25 0.95
C PHE A 40 0.47 5.01 0.20
N CYS A 41 -0.65 5.12 0.91
CA CYS A 41 -1.99 4.91 0.32
C CYS A 41 -2.78 6.21 0.10
N ASP A 42 -2.33 7.33 0.69
CA ASP A 42 -2.88 8.67 0.53
C ASP A 42 -1.74 9.63 0.19
N ILE A 43 -1.79 10.21 -1.01
CA ILE A 43 -0.73 11.08 -1.54
C ILE A 43 -0.69 12.42 -0.80
N ILE A 44 -1.84 12.97 -0.41
CA ILE A 44 -1.90 14.24 0.33
C ILE A 44 -1.34 14.04 1.74
N TYR A 45 -1.75 12.96 2.42
CA TYR A 45 -1.21 12.60 3.72
C TYR A 45 0.31 12.38 3.66
N GLN A 46 0.79 11.67 2.65
CA GLN A 46 2.22 11.46 2.41
C GLN A 46 2.98 12.78 2.26
N HIS A 47 2.46 13.73 1.49
CA HIS A 47 3.08 15.06 1.37
C HIS A 47 3.19 15.76 2.73
N MET A 48 2.16 15.68 3.57
CA MET A 48 2.10 16.40 4.85
C MET A 48 2.97 15.80 5.96
N HIS A 49 3.25 14.48 5.91
CA HIS A 49 3.89 13.74 7.01
C HIS A 49 5.24 13.13 6.65
N SER A 50 5.63 13.17 5.39
CA SER A 50 6.93 12.66 4.92
C SER A 50 8.08 13.62 5.24
N ASN A 51 9.28 13.08 5.44
CA ASN A 51 10.51 13.87 5.48
C ASN A 51 11.03 14.27 4.08
N ILE A 52 10.27 13.96 3.01
CA ILE A 52 10.57 14.32 1.62
C ILE A 52 9.34 14.92 0.90
N PRO A 53 8.70 15.97 1.46
CA PRO A 53 7.46 16.54 0.89
C PRO A 53 7.63 17.06 -0.53
N ASP A 54 8.77 17.67 -0.84
CA ASP A 54 9.07 18.23 -2.16
C ASP A 54 9.07 17.14 -3.25
N TRP A 55 9.59 15.94 -2.94
CA TRP A 55 9.53 14.82 -3.85
C TRP A 55 8.09 14.42 -4.20
N THR A 56 7.21 14.36 -3.18
CA THR A 56 5.79 14.04 -3.39
C THR A 56 5.12 15.07 -4.30
N ALA A 57 5.41 16.37 -4.09
CA ALA A 57 4.88 17.43 -4.91
C ALA A 57 5.38 17.38 -6.37
N LEU A 58 6.66 17.06 -6.57
CA LEU A 58 7.25 16.91 -7.91
C LEU A 58 6.65 15.76 -8.69
N GLU A 59 6.49 14.59 -8.05
CA GLU A 59 6.01 13.37 -8.71
C GLU A 59 4.49 13.34 -8.91
N ALA A 60 3.74 13.81 -7.92
CA ALA A 60 2.29 13.67 -7.91
C ALA A 60 1.54 14.95 -8.24
N GLY A 61 2.07 16.11 -7.84
CA GLY A 61 1.47 17.42 -8.01
C GLY A 61 1.25 18.17 -6.71
N ASP A 62 0.80 19.42 -6.82
CA ASP A 62 0.56 20.33 -5.70
C ASP A 62 -0.64 19.85 -4.86
N PRO A 63 -0.48 19.66 -3.53
CA PRO A 63 -1.52 19.11 -2.67
C PRO A 63 -2.76 20.00 -2.53
N VAL A 64 -2.66 21.27 -2.87
CA VAL A 64 -3.78 22.22 -2.84
C VAL A 64 -4.42 22.35 -4.22
N LYS A 65 -3.63 22.69 -5.24
CA LYS A 65 -4.12 22.94 -6.60
C LYS A 65 -4.61 21.66 -7.29
N ASP A 66 -3.95 20.54 -7.01
CA ASP A 66 -4.22 19.23 -7.63
C ASP A 66 -4.94 18.26 -6.70
N ALA A 67 -5.51 18.73 -5.59
CA ALA A 67 -6.09 17.89 -4.53
C ALA A 67 -7.06 16.81 -5.07
N ALA A 68 -7.96 17.17 -5.95
CA ALA A 68 -8.93 16.24 -6.54
C ALA A 68 -8.22 15.10 -7.30
N ARG A 69 -7.17 15.40 -8.06
CA ARG A 69 -6.35 14.42 -8.76
C ARG A 69 -5.57 13.52 -7.80
N LEU A 70 -5.02 14.08 -6.72
CA LEU A 70 -4.27 13.33 -5.73
C LEU A 70 -5.17 12.37 -4.96
N ILE A 71 -6.38 12.80 -4.59
CA ILE A 71 -7.42 11.94 -4.00
C ILE A 71 -7.79 10.80 -4.96
N ASP A 72 -8.07 11.12 -6.23
CA ASP A 72 -8.40 10.11 -7.23
C ASP A 72 -7.27 9.08 -7.44
N ARG A 73 -6.02 9.49 -7.29
CA ARG A 73 -4.85 8.60 -7.42
C ARG A 73 -4.49 7.85 -6.14
N SER A 74 -5.09 8.18 -5.01
CA SER A 74 -4.76 7.58 -3.71
C SER A 74 -5.54 6.29 -3.47
N PRO A 75 -4.87 5.13 -3.29
CA PRO A 75 -5.51 3.83 -3.07
C PRO A 75 -6.50 3.81 -1.90
N LEU A 76 -6.25 4.59 -0.85
CA LEU A 76 -7.12 4.69 0.32
C LEU A 76 -8.57 5.02 -0.06
N TYR A 77 -8.78 5.90 -1.04
CA TYR A 77 -10.13 6.34 -1.43
C TYR A 77 -10.83 5.38 -2.40
N HIS A 78 -10.15 4.30 -2.81
CA HIS A 78 -10.66 3.27 -3.72
C HIS A 78 -10.56 1.86 -3.11
N ALA A 79 -10.36 1.77 -1.81
CA ALA A 79 -10.17 0.49 -1.10
C ALA A 79 -11.33 -0.50 -1.33
N GLU A 80 -12.57 0.01 -1.52
CA GLU A 80 -13.75 -0.80 -1.83
C GLU A 80 -13.65 -1.56 -3.17
N LYS A 81 -12.71 -1.17 -4.04
CA LYS A 81 -12.46 -1.81 -5.34
C LYS A 81 -11.38 -2.89 -5.29
N LEU A 82 -10.89 -3.23 -4.09
CA LEU A 82 -9.83 -4.23 -3.92
C LEU A 82 -10.18 -5.53 -4.67
N THR A 83 -9.27 -5.98 -5.54
CA THR A 83 -9.52 -7.13 -6.44
C THR A 83 -9.15 -8.48 -5.86
N GLY A 84 -8.37 -8.53 -4.78
CA GLY A 84 -7.92 -9.75 -4.12
C GLY A 84 -7.21 -9.43 -2.82
N PRO A 85 -6.77 -10.45 -2.06
CA PRO A 85 -6.11 -10.25 -0.77
C PRO A 85 -4.91 -9.31 -0.84
N LEU A 86 -4.72 -8.49 0.21
CA LEU A 86 -3.62 -7.53 0.33
C LEU A 86 -2.83 -7.75 1.63
N LEU A 87 -1.52 -7.97 1.51
CA LEU A 87 -0.60 -7.97 2.64
C LEU A 87 0.07 -6.61 2.75
N LEU A 88 -0.07 -5.98 3.93
CA LEU A 88 0.51 -4.69 4.30
C LEU A 88 1.63 -4.92 5.32
N LEU A 89 2.85 -4.48 5.02
CA LEU A 89 4.03 -4.66 5.87
C LEU A 89 4.71 -3.32 6.10
N HIS A 90 4.84 -2.85 7.36
CA HIS A 90 5.39 -1.52 7.63
C HIS A 90 6.21 -1.45 8.91
N GLY A 91 7.31 -0.69 8.90
CA GLY A 91 8.11 -0.37 10.08
C GLY A 91 7.48 0.78 10.88
N ASN A 92 7.34 0.63 12.20
CA ASN A 92 6.64 1.63 13.00
C ASN A 92 7.45 2.88 13.37
N HIS A 93 8.73 2.96 12.96
CA HIS A 93 9.57 4.16 13.06
C HIS A 93 9.91 4.71 11.67
N ASP A 94 9.06 4.48 10.68
CA ASP A 94 9.25 5.01 9.34
C ASP A 94 8.88 6.51 9.30
N ASN A 95 9.89 7.36 9.02
CA ASN A 95 9.74 8.80 8.89
C ASN A 95 9.70 9.27 7.43
N ARG A 96 9.81 8.37 6.47
CA ARG A 96 9.72 8.65 5.04
C ARG A 96 8.32 8.40 4.50
N VAL A 97 7.72 7.29 4.92
CA VAL A 97 6.31 6.99 4.72
C VAL A 97 5.70 6.72 6.09
N ASP A 98 4.87 7.62 6.55
CA ASP A 98 4.26 7.51 7.88
C ASP A 98 3.36 6.29 7.96
N ILE A 99 3.59 5.46 8.99
CA ILE A 99 2.84 4.22 9.22
C ILE A 99 1.33 4.44 9.41
N GLU A 100 0.90 5.63 9.84
CA GLU A 100 -0.54 5.91 9.99
C GLU A 100 -1.31 5.77 8.68
N GLY A 101 -0.66 5.98 7.54
CA GLY A 101 -1.25 5.66 6.24
C GLY A 101 -1.64 4.17 6.14
N SER A 102 -0.74 3.26 6.48
CA SER A 102 -1.01 1.82 6.48
C SER A 102 -2.07 1.44 7.52
N ARG A 103 -2.04 2.04 8.70
CA ARG A 103 -3.06 1.84 9.76
C ARG A 103 -4.45 2.31 9.32
N LEU A 104 -4.53 3.43 8.60
CA LEU A 104 -5.79 3.94 8.04
C LEU A 104 -6.36 2.97 7.01
N LEU A 105 -5.50 2.46 6.11
CA LEU A 105 -5.94 1.50 5.10
C LEU A 105 -6.38 0.17 5.74
N ASP A 106 -5.63 -0.36 6.70
CA ASP A 106 -5.99 -1.55 7.47
C ASP A 106 -7.38 -1.42 8.12
N ARG A 107 -7.61 -0.31 8.85
CA ARG A 107 -8.92 -0.03 9.46
C ARG A 107 -10.04 0.05 8.42
N LYS A 108 -9.79 0.68 7.28
CA LYS A 108 -10.77 0.79 6.20
C LYS A 108 -11.09 -0.56 5.58
N LEU A 109 -10.09 -1.38 5.28
CA LEU A 109 -10.26 -2.72 4.73
C LEU A 109 -10.99 -3.64 5.72
N THR A 110 -10.67 -3.54 7.01
CA THR A 110 -11.40 -4.23 8.09
C THR A 110 -12.88 -3.84 8.12
N HIS A 111 -13.17 -2.54 8.09
CA HIS A 111 -14.55 -2.05 8.08
C HIS A 111 -15.35 -2.53 6.86
N LEU A 112 -14.69 -2.64 5.71
CA LEU A 112 -15.28 -3.13 4.47
C LEU A 112 -15.35 -4.67 4.38
N ASN A 113 -14.84 -5.41 5.37
CA ASN A 113 -14.70 -6.87 5.37
C ASN A 113 -13.96 -7.40 4.13
N LEU A 114 -12.93 -6.66 3.68
CA LEU A 114 -12.11 -7.05 2.54
C LEU A 114 -10.89 -7.87 2.99
N PRO A 115 -10.47 -8.89 2.21
CA PRO A 115 -9.40 -9.78 2.60
C PRO A 115 -8.06 -9.06 2.63
N HIS A 116 -7.49 -8.93 3.82
CA HIS A 116 -6.17 -8.33 4.00
C HIS A 116 -5.49 -8.84 5.26
N ARG A 117 -4.19 -8.60 5.36
CA ARG A 117 -3.37 -8.78 6.56
C ARG A 117 -2.47 -7.58 6.73
N TYR A 118 -2.33 -7.11 7.97
CA TYR A 118 -1.43 -6.03 8.33
C TYR A 118 -0.42 -6.48 9.36
N VAL A 119 0.87 -6.18 9.14
CA VAL A 119 1.98 -6.54 10.02
C VAL A 119 2.89 -5.34 10.26
N GLU A 120 3.03 -4.94 11.51
CA GLU A 120 4.01 -3.93 11.92
C GLU A 120 5.35 -4.58 12.31
N PHE A 121 6.43 -3.90 11.93
CA PHE A 121 7.79 -4.22 12.33
C PHE A 121 8.26 -3.20 13.37
N GLU A 122 8.39 -3.67 14.62
CA GLU A 122 8.77 -2.83 15.76
C GLU A 122 10.20 -2.29 15.60
N GLY A 123 10.37 -0.98 15.82
CA GLY A 123 11.65 -0.28 15.78
C GLY A 123 12.25 -0.11 14.38
N LEU A 124 11.58 -0.56 13.32
CA LEU A 124 12.07 -0.38 11.95
C LEU A 124 11.60 0.91 11.33
N GLY A 125 12.51 1.55 10.59
CA GLY A 125 12.23 2.69 9.72
C GLY A 125 11.83 2.24 8.31
N HIS A 126 12.21 3.05 7.30
CA HIS A 126 11.87 2.81 5.90
C HIS A 126 12.66 1.64 5.30
N GLY A 127 12.24 0.43 5.59
CA GLY A 127 12.80 -0.82 5.06
C GLY A 127 13.02 -1.89 6.11
N ILE A 128 13.04 -3.14 5.65
CA ILE A 128 13.23 -4.32 6.49
C ILE A 128 14.73 -4.57 6.63
N LYS A 129 15.26 -4.44 7.85
CA LYS A 129 16.70 -4.60 8.17
C LYS A 129 16.90 -5.63 9.27
N GLY A 130 18.05 -6.32 9.20
CA GLY A 130 18.43 -7.35 10.18
C GLY A 130 17.92 -8.75 9.82
N VAL A 131 18.64 -9.78 10.28
CA VAL A 131 18.35 -11.17 9.92
C VAL A 131 16.99 -11.63 10.40
N ASP A 132 16.64 -11.32 11.66
CA ASP A 132 15.37 -11.78 12.25
C ASP A 132 14.17 -11.07 11.64
N ASN A 133 14.29 -9.78 11.34
CA ASN A 133 13.24 -9.02 10.65
C ASN A 133 13.04 -9.51 9.21
N ASN A 134 14.12 -9.82 8.48
CA ASN A 134 14.01 -10.43 7.16
C ASN A 134 13.36 -11.81 7.22
N ARG A 135 13.71 -12.62 8.24
CA ARG A 135 13.07 -13.92 8.46
C ARG A 135 11.57 -13.77 8.71
N LYS A 136 11.17 -12.84 9.59
CA LYS A 136 9.75 -12.51 9.85
C LYS A 136 9.06 -12.03 8.58
N PHE A 137 9.70 -11.14 7.81
CA PHE A 137 9.16 -10.62 6.54
C PHE A 137 8.84 -11.75 5.55
N TYR A 138 9.81 -12.63 5.27
CA TYR A 138 9.59 -13.74 4.35
C TYR A 138 8.58 -14.75 4.91
N TYR A 139 8.57 -14.99 6.21
CA TYR A 139 7.58 -15.84 6.86
C TYR A 139 6.16 -15.31 6.62
N GLU A 140 5.92 -14.02 6.85
CA GLU A 140 4.60 -13.42 6.61
C GLU A 140 4.21 -13.45 5.12
N CYS A 141 5.16 -13.20 4.22
CA CYS A 141 4.91 -13.30 2.78
C CYS A 141 4.52 -14.73 2.36
N PHE A 142 5.28 -15.75 2.77
CA PHE A 142 4.98 -17.14 2.40
C PHE A 142 3.68 -17.63 3.05
N ARG A 143 3.46 -17.32 4.31
CA ARG A 143 2.22 -17.63 5.00
C ARG A 143 1.00 -17.04 4.29
N PHE A 144 1.09 -15.79 3.85
CA PHE A 144 0.04 -15.14 3.08
C PHE A 144 -0.21 -15.83 1.73
N LEU A 145 0.83 -16.24 1.03
CA LEU A 145 0.71 -16.99 -0.23
C LEU A 145 0.09 -18.38 -0.02
N ASP A 146 0.49 -19.11 1.02
CA ASP A 146 -0.06 -20.41 1.37
C ASP A 146 -1.57 -20.32 1.70
N GLU A 147 -2.01 -19.24 2.36
CA GLU A 147 -3.42 -18.98 2.64
C GLU A 147 -4.22 -18.74 1.36
N ILE A 148 -3.67 -17.96 0.42
CA ILE A 148 -4.31 -17.73 -0.89
C ILE A 148 -4.44 -19.05 -1.67
N GLU A 149 -3.37 -19.87 -1.72
CA GLU A 149 -3.37 -21.15 -2.46
C GLU A 149 -4.33 -22.16 -1.84
N SER A 150 -4.47 -22.16 -0.50
CA SER A 150 -5.38 -23.06 0.20
C SER A 150 -6.84 -22.60 0.23
N GLY A 151 -7.13 -21.43 -0.30
CA GLY A 151 -8.50 -20.86 -0.31
C GLY A 151 -9.04 -20.50 1.07
N LYS A 152 -8.16 -20.20 2.02
CA LYS A 152 -8.49 -19.83 3.41
C LYS A 152 -8.57 -18.33 3.59
#